data_deea09317767b51848f720ee4d14fdae
#
_entry.id   deea09317767b51848f720ee4d14fdae
#
_cell.length_a   1.000
_cell.length_b   1.000
_cell.length_c   1.000
_cell.angle_alpha   90.00
_cell.angle_beta   90.00
_cell.angle_gamma   90.00
#
_symmetry.space_group_name_H-M   'P 1'
#
loop_
_entity.id
_entity.type
_entity.pdbx_description
1 polymer ?
#
loop_
_entity_poly.entity_id
_entity_poly.type
_entity_poly.pdbx_seq_one_letter_code
_entity_poly.pdbx_strand_id
1 'polypeptide(L)'
;MTIKRYLDGQVPSLEYSNIMKKALLSPDYFNKKLEENKNKITPASYKKSQEAVNNLQELFVLSDKMRLVIAYLFKELNEVTPLMLQKLLYLIQGTSYALYDHPVFIEHSQAWVHGPVYPDVYHLFKQFSFNPIDDDRFVLFEGLENTLSEEECYVIDLVIHTYGLYSAKVLETITHTQDPWISARKGYEGTILSHEPIIEENIRHYFQTLHKQYDFSQREGINHY
;
A
#
# COMPACT_ATOMS: atom_id res chain seq x y z
N MET A 1 0.15 11.61 -33.39
CA MET A 1 -1.15 12.26 -33.68
C MET A 1 -2.34 11.67 -32.88
N THR A 2 -2.39 10.39 -32.63
CA THR A 2 -3.53 9.72 -32.00
C THR A 2 -3.70 10.08 -30.51
N ILE A 3 -2.63 10.10 -29.71
CA ILE A 3 -2.70 10.42 -28.26
C ILE A 3 -3.21 11.84 -28.03
N LYS A 4 -2.76 12.82 -28.81
CA LYS A 4 -3.24 14.21 -28.70
C LYS A 4 -4.76 14.32 -28.86
N ARG A 5 -5.37 13.55 -29.77
CA ARG A 5 -6.82 13.52 -29.95
C ARG A 5 -7.55 13.00 -28.70
N TYR A 6 -6.96 12.02 -27.98
CA TYR A 6 -7.54 11.50 -26.75
C TYR A 6 -7.39 12.48 -25.58
N LEU A 7 -6.27 13.19 -25.51
CA LEU A 7 -6.09 14.30 -24.56
C LEU A 7 -7.06 15.46 -24.83
N ASP A 8 -7.42 15.66 -26.10
CA ASP A 8 -8.40 16.65 -26.54
C ASP A 8 -9.87 16.17 -26.40
N GLY A 9 -10.11 15.05 -25.68
CA GLY A 9 -11.45 14.53 -25.32
C GLY A 9 -12.04 13.52 -26.32
N GLN A 10 -11.31 13.07 -27.32
CA GLN A 10 -11.78 12.03 -28.24
C GLN A 10 -11.70 10.65 -27.59
N VAL A 11 -12.82 9.93 -27.54
CA VAL A 11 -12.88 8.57 -26.96
C VAL A 11 -12.12 7.59 -27.87
N PRO A 12 -11.15 6.81 -27.33
CA PRO A 12 -10.48 5.77 -28.09
C PRO A 12 -11.44 4.62 -28.44
N SER A 13 -11.14 3.89 -29.53
CA SER A 13 -11.86 2.64 -29.80
C SER A 13 -11.66 1.65 -28.64
N LEU A 14 -12.58 0.72 -28.47
CA LEU A 14 -12.50 -0.33 -27.44
C LEU A 14 -11.17 -1.09 -27.51
N GLU A 15 -10.68 -1.38 -28.72
CA GLU A 15 -9.39 -2.06 -28.93
C GLU A 15 -8.22 -1.25 -28.39
N TYR A 16 -8.13 0.05 -28.76
CA TYR A 16 -7.08 0.92 -28.25
C TYR A 16 -7.18 1.17 -26.75
N SER A 17 -8.40 1.29 -26.22
CA SER A 17 -8.64 1.43 -24.78
C SER A 17 -8.11 0.20 -24.03
N ASN A 18 -8.39 -1.00 -24.51
CA ASN A 18 -7.90 -2.24 -23.92
C ASN A 18 -6.37 -2.38 -23.98
N ILE A 19 -5.75 -1.98 -25.11
CA ILE A 19 -4.29 -1.98 -25.23
C ILE A 19 -3.66 -1.00 -24.25
N MET A 20 -4.21 0.21 -24.10
CA MET A 20 -3.71 1.21 -23.17
C MET A 20 -3.87 0.75 -21.73
N LYS A 21 -5.04 0.25 -21.33
CA LYS A 21 -5.26 -0.32 -19.99
C LYS A 21 -4.28 -1.45 -19.70
N LYS A 22 -4.10 -2.38 -20.65
CA LYS A 22 -3.14 -3.47 -20.50
C LYS A 22 -1.70 -2.97 -20.35
N ALA A 23 -1.30 -1.93 -21.09
CA ALA A 23 0.03 -1.35 -20.98
C ALA A 23 0.26 -0.65 -19.62
N LEU A 24 -0.77 -0.01 -19.07
CA LEU A 24 -0.71 0.67 -17.77
C LEU A 24 -0.66 -0.33 -16.60
N LEU A 25 -1.42 -1.42 -16.70
CA LEU A 25 -1.52 -2.44 -15.63
C LEU A 25 -0.52 -3.60 -15.79
N SER A 26 0.34 -3.57 -16.79
CA SER A 26 1.39 -4.57 -17.01
C SER A 26 2.65 -3.93 -17.57
N PRO A 27 3.60 -3.52 -16.71
CA PRO A 27 4.88 -2.94 -17.13
C PRO A 27 5.64 -3.84 -18.12
N ASP A 28 5.58 -5.16 -17.94
CA ASP A 28 6.22 -6.12 -18.85
C ASP A 28 5.60 -6.09 -20.24
N TYR A 29 4.28 -5.99 -20.32
CA TYR A 29 3.59 -5.83 -21.61
C TYR A 29 3.97 -4.50 -22.28
N PHE A 30 4.03 -3.41 -21.50
CA PHE A 30 4.46 -2.11 -22.00
C PHE A 30 5.92 -2.18 -22.53
N ASN A 31 6.83 -2.73 -21.73
CA ASN A 31 8.24 -2.90 -22.12
C ASN A 31 8.39 -3.73 -23.40
N LYS A 32 7.68 -4.85 -23.48
CA LYS A 32 7.64 -5.66 -24.70
C LYS A 32 7.19 -4.85 -25.93
N LYS A 33 6.11 -4.08 -25.79
CA LYS A 33 5.61 -3.21 -26.88
C LYS A 33 6.57 -2.08 -27.23
N LEU A 34 7.28 -1.55 -26.26
CA LEU A 34 8.32 -0.54 -26.46
C LEU A 34 9.49 -1.11 -27.28
N GLU A 35 10.00 -2.29 -26.93
CA GLU A 35 11.08 -2.96 -27.65
C GLU A 35 10.68 -3.35 -29.10
N GLU A 36 9.48 -3.91 -29.29
CA GLU A 36 8.95 -4.24 -30.62
C GLU A 36 8.87 -3.03 -31.57
N ASN A 37 8.74 -1.82 -31.02
CA ASN A 37 8.57 -0.59 -31.79
C ASN A 37 9.77 0.39 -31.69
N LYS A 38 10.87 -0.02 -31.07
CA LYS A 38 12.06 0.81 -30.85
C LYS A 38 12.54 1.57 -32.09
N ASN A 39 12.55 0.89 -33.24
CA ASN A 39 13.00 1.46 -34.51
C ASN A 39 11.98 2.40 -35.16
N LYS A 40 10.76 2.53 -34.61
CA LYS A 40 9.68 3.39 -35.14
C LYS A 40 9.53 4.70 -34.38
N ILE A 41 10.31 4.89 -33.31
CA ILE A 41 10.27 6.05 -32.43
C ILE A 41 11.65 6.69 -32.31
N THR A 42 11.70 7.96 -31.92
CA THR A 42 12.98 8.65 -31.74
C THR A 42 13.71 8.13 -30.50
N PRO A 43 15.07 8.19 -30.45
CA PRO A 43 15.83 7.82 -29.27
C PRO A 43 15.37 8.55 -27.99
N ALA A 44 15.02 9.83 -28.10
CA ALA A 44 14.52 10.61 -26.97
C ALA A 44 13.16 10.11 -26.48
N SER A 45 12.24 9.77 -27.38
CA SER A 45 10.94 9.18 -27.02
C SER A 45 11.11 7.79 -26.41
N TYR A 46 12.02 6.97 -26.94
CA TYR A 46 12.32 5.66 -26.40
C TYR A 46 12.84 5.78 -24.95
N LYS A 47 13.83 6.66 -24.71
CA LYS A 47 14.37 6.88 -23.35
C LYS A 47 13.29 7.31 -22.36
N LYS A 48 12.46 8.29 -22.72
CA LYS A 48 11.34 8.76 -21.90
C LYS A 48 10.34 7.64 -21.58
N SER A 49 10.02 6.82 -22.59
CA SER A 49 9.11 5.67 -22.38
C SER A 49 9.74 4.59 -21.49
N GLN A 50 11.05 4.37 -21.61
CA GLN A 50 11.77 3.43 -20.74
C GLN A 50 11.76 3.90 -19.27
N GLU A 51 11.96 5.20 -19.03
CA GLU A 51 11.83 5.79 -17.70
C GLU A 51 10.42 5.58 -17.12
N ALA A 52 9.38 5.76 -17.94
CA ALA A 52 8.00 5.51 -17.53
C ALA A 52 7.74 4.02 -17.20
N VAL A 53 8.30 3.08 -17.97
CA VAL A 53 8.23 1.65 -17.67
C VAL A 53 8.88 1.35 -16.32
N ASN A 54 10.10 1.87 -16.09
CA ASN A 54 10.82 1.63 -14.85
C ASN A 54 10.04 2.16 -13.63
N ASN A 55 9.48 3.37 -13.75
CA ASN A 55 8.65 3.96 -12.69
C ASN A 55 7.38 3.14 -12.39
N LEU A 56 6.79 2.54 -13.41
CA LEU A 56 5.67 1.62 -13.20
C LEU A 56 6.12 0.30 -12.56
N GLN A 57 7.27 -0.25 -12.97
CA GLN A 57 7.79 -1.50 -12.42
C GLN A 57 8.03 -1.40 -10.90
N GLU A 58 8.43 -0.24 -10.38
CA GLU A 58 8.57 -0.01 -8.94
C GLU A 58 7.27 -0.26 -8.16
N LEU A 59 6.11 0.12 -8.73
CA LEU A 59 4.81 -0.16 -8.09
C LEU A 59 4.49 -1.66 -8.08
N PHE A 60 4.89 -2.37 -9.12
CA PHE A 60 4.54 -3.78 -9.32
C PHE A 60 5.46 -4.76 -8.56
N VAL A 61 6.37 -4.25 -7.73
CA VAL A 61 7.01 -5.02 -6.66
C VAL A 61 6.00 -5.39 -5.59
N LEU A 62 5.02 -4.52 -5.32
CA LEU A 62 3.94 -4.79 -4.38
C LEU A 62 2.90 -5.74 -5.00
N SER A 63 2.27 -6.57 -4.17
CA SER A 63 1.13 -7.40 -4.58
C SER A 63 -0.05 -6.57 -5.06
N ASP A 64 -0.96 -7.18 -5.82
CA ASP A 64 -2.18 -6.52 -6.29
C ASP A 64 -3.00 -6.00 -5.10
N LYS A 65 -3.13 -6.81 -4.05
CA LYS A 65 -3.89 -6.43 -2.84
C LYS A 65 -3.25 -5.26 -2.11
N MET A 66 -1.93 -5.25 -1.92
CA MET A 66 -1.23 -4.13 -1.28
C MET A 66 -1.46 -2.82 -2.06
N ARG A 67 -1.33 -2.84 -3.40
CA ARG A 67 -1.59 -1.64 -4.22
C ARG A 67 -3.03 -1.14 -4.08
N LEU A 68 -4.01 -2.05 -4.06
CA LEU A 68 -5.42 -1.69 -3.91
C LEU A 68 -5.72 -1.10 -2.53
N VAL A 69 -5.17 -1.68 -1.46
CA VAL A 69 -5.30 -1.15 -0.09
C VAL A 69 -4.70 0.26 0.01
N ILE A 70 -3.51 0.48 -0.57
CA ILE A 70 -2.87 1.80 -0.58
C ILE A 70 -3.73 2.80 -1.39
N ALA A 71 -4.23 2.41 -2.57
CA ALA A 71 -5.10 3.26 -3.38
C ALA A 71 -6.40 3.62 -2.61
N TYR A 72 -6.97 2.66 -1.90
CA TYR A 72 -8.15 2.89 -1.05
C TYR A 72 -7.86 3.90 0.06
N LEU A 73 -6.72 3.74 0.76
CA LEU A 73 -6.30 4.70 1.80
C LEU A 73 -6.10 6.11 1.24
N PHE A 74 -5.49 6.26 0.06
CA PHE A 74 -5.29 7.57 -0.58
C PHE A 74 -6.59 8.22 -1.03
N LYS A 75 -7.59 7.42 -1.40
CA LYS A 75 -8.92 7.91 -1.77
C LYS A 75 -9.72 8.41 -0.56
N GLU A 76 -9.68 7.67 0.54
CA GLU A 76 -10.53 7.95 1.70
C GLU A 76 -9.89 8.93 2.70
N LEU A 77 -8.57 9.09 2.69
CA LEU A 77 -7.83 9.99 3.57
C LEU A 77 -7.28 11.18 2.77
N ASN A 78 -7.50 12.40 3.29
CA ASN A 78 -7.03 13.63 2.64
C ASN A 78 -5.50 13.72 2.53
N GLU A 79 -4.80 13.25 3.57
CA GLU A 79 -3.34 13.30 3.66
C GLU A 79 -2.82 12.02 4.31
N VAL A 80 -1.90 11.33 3.62
CA VAL A 80 -1.24 10.13 4.14
C VAL A 80 0.27 10.31 4.01
N THR A 81 0.98 10.37 5.14
CA THR A 81 2.45 10.40 5.14
C THR A 81 3.03 8.98 5.08
N PRO A 82 4.30 8.80 4.64
CA PRO A 82 4.92 7.46 4.63
C PRO A 82 4.87 6.74 5.97
N LEU A 83 5.10 7.45 7.08
CA LEU A 83 5.04 6.84 8.41
C LEU A 83 3.61 6.42 8.78
N MET A 84 2.62 7.28 8.52
CA MET A 84 1.20 6.97 8.74
C MET A 84 0.77 5.73 7.94
N LEU A 85 1.13 5.68 6.66
CA LEU A 85 0.81 4.55 5.78
C LEU A 85 1.30 3.22 6.37
N GLN A 86 2.55 3.15 6.83
CA GLN A 86 3.11 1.93 7.44
C GLN A 86 2.28 1.44 8.63
N LYS A 87 1.83 2.36 9.48
CA LYS A 87 1.05 2.01 10.68
C LYS A 87 -0.37 1.58 10.33
N LEU A 88 -1.01 2.26 9.39
CA LEU A 88 -2.34 1.87 8.92
C LEU A 88 -2.33 0.49 8.26
N LEU A 89 -1.34 0.20 7.42
CA LEU A 89 -1.19 -1.13 6.80
C LEU A 89 -1.02 -2.23 7.86
N TYR A 90 -0.18 -1.99 8.88
CA TYR A 90 0.01 -2.96 9.95
C TYR A 90 -1.28 -3.18 10.78
N LEU A 91 -2.00 -2.11 11.09
CA LEU A 91 -3.27 -2.19 11.81
C LEU A 91 -4.37 -2.88 10.97
N ILE A 92 -4.43 -2.64 9.67
CA ILE A 92 -5.33 -3.34 8.73
C ILE A 92 -5.05 -4.84 8.76
N GLN A 93 -3.80 -5.24 8.63
CA GLN A 93 -3.41 -6.66 8.65
C GLN A 93 -3.77 -7.33 9.97
N GLY A 94 -3.47 -6.68 11.10
CA GLY A 94 -3.82 -7.17 12.44
C GLY A 94 -5.32 -7.28 12.66
N THR A 95 -6.09 -6.27 12.24
CA THR A 95 -7.56 -6.27 12.36
C THR A 95 -8.18 -7.38 11.50
N SER A 96 -7.64 -7.64 10.31
CA SER A 96 -8.09 -8.75 9.47
C SER A 96 -7.87 -10.11 10.16
N TYR A 97 -6.72 -10.32 10.74
CA TYR A 97 -6.47 -11.54 11.54
C TYR A 97 -7.42 -11.66 12.74
N ALA A 98 -7.76 -10.55 13.38
CA ALA A 98 -8.68 -10.54 14.51
C ALA A 98 -10.10 -10.96 14.11
N LEU A 99 -10.62 -10.43 13.00
CA LEU A 99 -12.00 -10.61 12.60
C LEU A 99 -12.23 -11.85 11.73
N TYR A 100 -11.27 -12.15 10.83
CA TYR A 100 -11.46 -13.13 9.77
C TYR A 100 -10.41 -14.23 9.71
N ASP A 101 -9.37 -14.16 10.56
CA ASP A 101 -8.29 -15.15 10.65
C ASP A 101 -7.46 -15.32 9.37
N HIS A 102 -7.46 -14.34 8.48
CA HIS A 102 -6.64 -14.35 7.27
C HIS A 102 -6.06 -12.96 6.94
N PRO A 103 -4.93 -12.88 6.18
CA PRO A 103 -4.32 -11.62 5.80
C PRO A 103 -5.12 -10.93 4.69
N VAL A 104 -5.02 -9.58 4.61
CA VAL A 104 -5.51 -8.80 3.46
C VAL A 104 -4.52 -8.85 2.31
N PHE A 105 -3.23 -8.84 2.61
CA PHE A 105 -2.12 -8.87 1.64
C PHE A 105 -0.98 -9.76 2.14
N ILE A 106 -0.07 -10.12 1.23
CA ILE A 106 0.97 -11.14 1.46
C ILE A 106 2.32 -10.57 1.93
N GLU A 107 2.48 -9.25 1.94
CA GLU A 107 3.73 -8.61 2.36
C GLU A 107 3.95 -8.77 3.86
N HIS A 108 5.22 -8.94 4.25
CA HIS A 108 5.63 -9.14 5.63
C HIS A 108 6.24 -7.86 6.21
N SER A 109 5.89 -7.57 7.46
CA SER A 109 6.43 -6.41 8.16
C SER A 109 7.72 -6.72 8.92
N GLN A 110 8.54 -5.69 9.12
CA GLN A 110 9.77 -5.72 9.92
C GLN A 110 9.66 -4.74 11.09
N ALA A 111 10.39 -5.05 12.18
CA ALA A 111 10.39 -4.27 13.41
C ALA A 111 11.47 -3.16 13.37
N TRP A 112 11.21 -2.09 12.63
CA TRP A 112 12.13 -0.95 12.55
C TRP A 112 12.01 -0.03 13.77
N VAL A 113 12.91 0.95 13.88
CA VAL A 113 12.97 1.92 15.00
C VAL A 113 11.65 2.67 15.18
N HIS A 114 11.00 3.04 14.08
CA HIS A 114 9.73 3.78 14.10
C HIS A 114 8.49 2.88 14.03
N GLY A 115 8.59 1.64 14.52
CA GLY A 115 7.48 0.69 14.55
C GLY A 115 7.49 -0.28 13.36
N PRO A 116 6.40 -1.04 13.15
CA PRO A 116 6.24 -1.96 12.04
C PRO A 116 6.36 -1.26 10.69
N VAL A 117 7.12 -1.86 9.75
CA VAL A 117 7.37 -1.34 8.40
C VAL A 117 7.31 -2.46 7.38
N TYR A 118 6.63 -2.24 6.26
CA TYR A 118 6.69 -3.03 5.05
C TYR A 118 7.79 -2.45 4.15
N PRO A 119 8.94 -3.12 3.99
CA PRO A 119 10.12 -2.52 3.35
C PRO A 119 9.89 -2.04 1.93
N ASP A 120 9.17 -2.82 1.10
CA ASP A 120 8.91 -2.45 -0.29
C ASP A 120 8.01 -1.20 -0.38
N VAL A 121 7.01 -1.08 0.49
CA VAL A 121 6.19 0.13 0.60
C VAL A 121 7.04 1.33 1.07
N TYR A 122 7.94 1.12 2.04
CA TYR A 122 8.86 2.16 2.49
C TYR A 122 9.76 2.65 1.35
N HIS A 123 10.38 1.72 0.61
CA HIS A 123 11.27 2.07 -0.50
C HIS A 123 10.55 2.84 -1.61
N LEU A 124 9.28 2.52 -1.85
CA LEU A 124 8.46 3.20 -2.84
C LEU A 124 8.16 4.66 -2.47
N PHE A 125 7.94 4.95 -1.17
CA PHE A 125 7.48 6.28 -0.72
C PHE A 125 8.49 7.08 0.10
N LYS A 126 9.69 6.58 0.37
CA LYS A 126 10.71 7.25 1.20
C LYS A 126 11.09 8.66 0.74
N GLN A 127 10.95 8.97 -0.57
CA GLN A 127 11.24 10.29 -1.13
C GLN A 127 10.29 11.38 -0.62
N PHE A 128 9.10 11.02 -0.16
CA PHE A 128 8.15 11.98 0.42
C PHE A 128 8.53 12.37 1.85
N SER A 129 9.41 11.60 2.52
CA SER A 129 9.90 11.88 3.88
C SER A 129 8.75 12.01 4.90
N PHE A 130 8.52 13.21 5.42
CA PHE A 130 7.42 13.51 6.36
C PHE A 130 6.24 14.23 5.68
N ASN A 131 6.33 14.50 4.39
CA ASN A 131 5.24 15.12 3.63
C ASN A 131 4.17 14.10 3.25
N PRO A 132 2.93 14.54 2.99
CA PRO A 132 1.93 13.69 2.36
C PRO A 132 2.43 13.07 1.04
N ILE A 133 2.04 11.84 0.81
CA ILE A 133 2.35 11.13 -0.43
C ILE A 133 1.44 11.68 -1.53
N ASP A 134 2.06 12.27 -2.55
CA ASP A 134 1.40 12.75 -3.77
C ASP A 134 2.00 11.97 -4.95
N ASP A 135 1.43 10.81 -5.23
CA ASP A 135 1.91 9.87 -6.24
C ASP A 135 0.84 9.59 -7.28
N ASP A 136 0.87 10.35 -8.37
CA ASP A 136 -0.07 10.26 -9.50
C ASP A 136 -0.21 8.84 -10.09
N ARG A 137 0.75 7.93 -9.82
CA ARG A 137 0.69 6.55 -10.32
C ARG A 137 -0.50 5.79 -9.72
N PHE A 138 -0.96 6.18 -8.54
CA PHE A 138 -2.10 5.52 -7.87
C PHE A 138 -3.45 5.83 -8.54
N VAL A 139 -3.56 6.86 -9.37
CA VAL A 139 -4.73 7.09 -10.24
C VAL A 139 -5.04 5.88 -11.13
N LEU A 140 -4.03 5.06 -11.45
CA LEU A 140 -4.20 3.82 -12.23
C LEU A 140 -5.09 2.77 -11.53
N PHE A 141 -5.23 2.86 -10.22
CA PHE A 141 -6.00 1.92 -9.39
C PHE A 141 -7.36 2.45 -9.01
N GLU A 142 -7.70 3.71 -9.37
CA GLU A 142 -9.03 4.27 -9.13
C GLU A 142 -10.12 3.40 -9.78
N GLY A 143 -11.13 3.04 -9.00
CA GLY A 143 -12.22 2.16 -9.41
C GLY A 143 -11.86 0.66 -9.39
N LEU A 144 -10.59 0.27 -9.21
CA LEU A 144 -10.20 -1.12 -9.04
C LEU A 144 -10.35 -1.59 -7.59
N GLU A 145 -10.48 -0.69 -6.63
CA GLU A 145 -10.78 -0.99 -5.23
C GLU A 145 -12.05 -1.83 -5.07
N ASN A 146 -12.98 -1.76 -6.03
CA ASN A 146 -14.18 -2.60 -6.08
C ASN A 146 -13.87 -4.10 -6.25
N THR A 147 -12.61 -4.47 -6.48
CA THR A 147 -12.14 -5.87 -6.49
C THR A 147 -11.71 -6.37 -5.12
N LEU A 148 -11.67 -5.51 -4.11
CA LEU A 148 -11.57 -5.91 -2.71
C LEU A 148 -12.87 -6.59 -2.29
N SER A 149 -12.78 -7.61 -1.43
CA SER A 149 -13.97 -8.25 -0.87
C SER A 149 -14.69 -7.33 0.13
N GLU A 150 -15.93 -7.66 0.46
CA GLU A 150 -16.68 -6.93 1.50
C GLU A 150 -15.96 -6.96 2.86
N GLU A 151 -15.34 -8.09 3.21
CA GLU A 151 -14.56 -8.24 4.43
C GLU A 151 -13.31 -7.35 4.43
N GLU A 152 -12.58 -7.31 3.30
CA GLU A 152 -11.40 -6.46 3.14
C GLU A 152 -11.77 -4.97 3.23
N CYS A 153 -12.84 -4.54 2.55
CA CYS A 153 -13.33 -3.17 2.64
C CYS A 153 -13.74 -2.83 4.08
N TYR A 154 -14.48 -3.72 4.74
CA TYR A 154 -14.91 -3.51 6.12
C TYR A 154 -13.74 -3.32 7.09
N VAL A 155 -12.69 -4.15 6.97
CA VAL A 155 -11.47 -4.02 7.78
C VAL A 155 -10.79 -2.67 7.55
N ILE A 156 -10.64 -2.26 6.28
CA ILE A 156 -9.98 -1.01 5.92
C ILE A 156 -10.78 0.18 6.46
N ASP A 157 -12.10 0.19 6.25
CA ASP A 157 -12.99 1.24 6.73
C ASP A 157 -12.98 1.36 8.26
N LEU A 158 -12.97 0.23 8.96
CA LEU A 158 -12.90 0.19 10.41
C LEU A 158 -11.59 0.82 10.91
N VAL A 159 -10.45 0.51 10.29
CA VAL A 159 -9.15 1.10 10.63
C VAL A 159 -9.09 2.58 10.28
N ILE A 160 -9.55 2.99 9.09
CA ILE A 160 -9.64 4.40 8.70
C ILE A 160 -10.48 5.19 9.71
N HIS A 161 -11.63 4.65 10.05
CA HIS A 161 -12.58 5.31 10.94
C HIS A 161 -12.02 5.51 12.35
N THR A 162 -11.25 4.54 12.82
CA THR A 162 -10.66 4.55 14.17
C THR A 162 -9.39 5.39 14.22
N TYR A 163 -8.51 5.23 13.23
CA TYR A 163 -7.13 5.76 13.27
C TYR A 163 -6.82 6.80 12.21
N GLY A 164 -7.69 7.00 11.23
CA GLY A 164 -7.43 7.89 10.08
C GLY A 164 -7.23 9.36 10.44
N LEU A 165 -7.71 9.79 11.61
CA LEU A 165 -7.50 11.14 12.13
C LEU A 165 -6.29 11.28 13.05
N TYR A 166 -5.60 10.18 13.38
CA TYR A 166 -4.44 10.22 14.25
C TYR A 166 -3.20 10.65 13.48
N SER A 167 -2.37 11.47 14.11
CA SER A 167 -1.07 11.80 13.53
C SER A 167 -0.19 10.54 13.41
N ALA A 168 0.73 10.55 12.44
CA ALA A 168 1.70 9.49 12.28
C ALA A 168 2.48 9.19 13.58
N LYS A 169 2.74 10.21 14.42
CA LYS A 169 3.44 10.04 15.71
C LYS A 169 2.59 9.32 16.76
N VAL A 170 1.29 9.58 16.79
CA VAL A 170 0.36 8.87 17.67
C VAL A 170 0.28 7.40 17.26
N LEU A 171 0.15 7.12 15.96
CA LEU A 171 0.14 5.75 15.42
C LEU A 171 1.46 5.00 15.70
N GLU A 172 2.60 5.70 15.61
CA GLU A 172 3.90 5.15 16.01
C GLU A 172 3.87 4.75 17.49
N THR A 173 3.38 5.63 18.37
CA THR A 173 3.29 5.35 19.81
C THR A 173 2.41 4.13 20.08
N ILE A 174 1.25 4.03 19.44
CA ILE A 174 0.35 2.88 19.57
C ILE A 174 1.08 1.59 19.19
N THR A 175 1.70 1.56 18.01
CA THR A 175 2.36 0.32 17.54
C THR A 175 3.60 -0.05 18.34
N HIS A 176 4.24 0.91 19.03
CA HIS A 176 5.38 0.66 19.91
C HIS A 176 5.00 -0.03 21.24
N THR A 177 3.73 -0.01 21.62
CA THR A 177 3.25 -0.71 22.83
C THR A 177 2.81 -2.14 22.53
N GLN A 178 2.83 -2.58 21.28
CA GLN A 178 2.29 -3.88 20.87
C GLN A 178 3.34 -4.98 20.89
N ASP A 179 2.98 -6.12 21.50
CA ASP A 179 3.86 -7.27 21.70
C ASP A 179 4.55 -7.79 20.40
N PRO A 180 3.90 -7.86 19.25
CA PRO A 180 4.57 -8.35 18.03
C PRO A 180 5.81 -7.53 17.66
N TRP A 181 5.73 -6.19 17.77
CA TRP A 181 6.87 -5.32 17.51
C TRP A 181 7.91 -5.40 18.64
N ILE A 182 7.47 -5.36 19.90
CA ILE A 182 8.36 -5.43 21.08
C ILE A 182 9.17 -6.75 21.05
N SER A 183 8.49 -7.87 20.82
CA SER A 183 9.12 -9.20 20.82
C SER A 183 10.14 -9.36 19.68
N ALA A 184 9.82 -8.82 18.48
CA ALA A 184 10.74 -8.86 17.33
C ALA A 184 11.98 -7.99 17.59
N ARG A 185 11.88 -6.94 18.40
CA ARG A 185 13.01 -6.07 18.77
C ARG A 185 13.76 -6.53 20.03
N LYS A 186 13.49 -7.69 20.56
CA LYS A 186 14.18 -8.21 21.75
C LYS A 186 15.70 -8.28 21.51
N GLY A 187 16.47 -7.54 22.28
CA GLY A 187 17.92 -7.41 22.12
C GLY A 187 18.37 -6.15 21.35
N TYR A 188 17.44 -5.35 20.83
CA TYR A 188 17.71 -4.07 20.20
C TYR A 188 17.20 -2.94 21.08
N GLU A 189 18.09 -2.20 21.72
CA GLU A 189 17.73 -1.12 22.63
C GLU A 189 17.52 0.22 21.89
N GLY A 190 16.51 0.97 22.30
CA GLY A 190 16.27 2.34 21.89
C GLY A 190 16.27 2.54 20.36
N THR A 191 17.19 3.33 19.87
CA THR A 191 17.31 3.73 18.45
C THR A 191 18.18 2.82 17.61
N ILE A 192 18.59 1.65 18.13
CA ILE A 192 19.39 0.69 17.36
C ILE A 192 18.56 0.18 16.17
N LEU A 193 19.13 0.25 14.96
CA LEU A 193 18.48 -0.21 13.76
C LEU A 193 18.22 -1.72 13.84
N SER A 194 17.04 -2.14 13.50
CA SER A 194 16.62 -3.53 13.37
C SER A 194 15.88 -3.71 12.06
N HIS A 195 16.09 -4.83 11.42
CA HIS A 195 15.33 -5.31 10.26
C HIS A 195 14.72 -6.69 10.56
N GLU A 196 14.56 -7.02 11.84
CA GLU A 196 13.99 -8.29 12.24
C GLU A 196 12.55 -8.41 11.72
N PRO A 197 12.18 -9.56 11.16
CA PRO A 197 10.82 -9.79 10.71
C PRO A 197 9.87 -9.83 11.92
N ILE A 198 8.72 -9.22 11.78
CA ILE A 198 7.61 -9.45 12.71
C ILE A 198 6.89 -10.71 12.23
N ILE A 199 6.91 -11.75 13.08
CA ILE A 199 6.31 -13.04 12.75
C ILE A 199 4.78 -12.88 12.66
N GLU A 200 4.19 -13.27 11.54
CA GLU A 200 2.74 -13.12 11.30
C GLU A 200 1.89 -13.81 12.35
N GLU A 201 2.29 -14.98 12.82
CA GLU A 201 1.58 -15.69 13.88
C GLU A 201 1.53 -14.88 15.17
N ASN A 202 2.56 -14.08 15.48
CA ASN A 202 2.55 -13.20 16.64
C ASN A 202 1.56 -12.03 16.44
N ILE A 203 1.47 -11.47 15.21
CA ILE A 203 0.47 -10.45 14.87
C ILE A 203 -0.93 -11.05 15.04
N ARG A 204 -1.18 -12.19 14.42
CA ARG A 204 -2.45 -12.93 14.48
C ARG A 204 -2.86 -13.17 15.94
N HIS A 205 -2.01 -13.81 16.72
CA HIS A 205 -2.28 -14.14 18.12
C HIS A 205 -2.58 -12.90 18.97
N TYR A 206 -1.78 -11.86 18.80
CA TYR A 206 -1.95 -10.60 19.52
C TYR A 206 -3.31 -9.95 19.23
N PHE A 207 -3.63 -9.74 17.97
CA PHE A 207 -4.88 -9.08 17.58
C PHE A 207 -6.12 -9.94 17.87
N GLN A 208 -6.05 -11.25 17.73
CA GLN A 208 -7.13 -12.16 18.15
C GLN A 208 -7.35 -12.14 19.67
N THR A 209 -6.29 -12.01 20.46
CA THR A 209 -6.40 -11.89 21.91
C THR A 209 -7.08 -10.58 22.29
N LEU A 210 -6.71 -9.48 21.65
CA LEU A 210 -7.37 -8.19 21.85
C LEU A 210 -8.84 -8.22 21.41
N HIS A 211 -9.17 -8.85 20.28
CA HIS A 211 -10.54 -8.99 19.82
C HIS A 211 -11.42 -9.76 20.82
N LYS A 212 -10.91 -10.83 21.43
CA LYS A 212 -11.61 -11.56 22.49
C LYS A 212 -11.89 -10.71 23.72
N GLN A 213 -11.04 -9.72 23.99
CA GLN A 213 -11.17 -8.83 25.14
C GLN A 213 -12.06 -7.63 24.85
N TYR A 214 -12.03 -7.07 23.65
CA TYR A 214 -12.60 -5.76 23.32
C TYR A 214 -13.59 -5.76 22.16
N ASP A 215 -13.90 -6.90 21.55
CA ASP A 215 -14.87 -7.04 20.45
C ASP A 215 -14.70 -6.02 19.30
N PHE A 216 -13.75 -6.27 18.43
CA PHE A 216 -13.45 -5.39 17.26
C PHE A 216 -14.57 -5.27 16.24
N SER A 217 -15.61 -6.09 16.31
CA SER A 217 -16.80 -5.91 15.48
C SER A 217 -17.59 -4.64 15.84
N GLN A 218 -17.29 -4.07 17.03
CA GLN A 218 -17.83 -2.80 17.49
C GLN A 218 -16.72 -1.74 17.49
N ARG A 219 -17.06 -0.54 17.00
CA ARG A 219 -16.13 0.59 16.88
C ARG A 219 -15.38 0.93 18.15
N GLU A 220 -16.04 0.81 19.29
CA GLU A 220 -15.45 1.09 20.59
C GLU A 220 -14.38 0.08 20.98
N GLY A 221 -14.51 -1.19 20.57
CA GLY A 221 -13.55 -2.24 20.88
C GLY A 221 -12.16 -2.02 20.29
N ILE A 222 -12.08 -1.46 19.10
CA ILE A 222 -10.80 -1.23 18.39
C ILE A 222 -10.00 -0.03 18.93
N ASN A 223 -10.61 0.83 19.76
CA ASN A 223 -9.96 2.00 20.37
C ASN A 223 -9.17 1.69 21.65
N HIS A 224 -9.15 0.45 22.11
CA HIS A 224 -8.57 0.08 23.41
C HIS A 224 -7.10 -0.37 23.36
N TYR A 225 -6.37 -0.14 22.26
CA TYR A 225 -4.94 -0.49 22.16
C TYR A 225 -4.10 0.54 21.40
#